data_29c17b3ded9eb2db68f66a067cd6ea39
#
_entry.id   29c17b3ded9eb2db68f66a067cd6ea39
#
_cell.length_a   1.000
_cell.length_b   1.000
_cell.length_c   1.000
_cell.angle_alpha   90.00
_cell.angle_beta   90.00
_cell.angle_gamma   90.00
#
_symmetry.space_group_name_H-M   'P 1'
#
loop_
_entity.id
_entity.type
_entity.pdbx_description
1 polymer ?
#
loop_
_entity_poly.entity_id
_entity_poly.type
_entity_poly.pdbx_seq_one_letter_code
_entity_poly.pdbx_strand_id
1 'polypeptide(L)'
;MAISPISGSGGSAGTSQRIDSLGLDMQSLLQIILTQLTYQDPLKPVDNFEFVSQLAQFTSLEQSRQLTDKMDQLLGVQSATQTLGLLGRSVDVQQGEALVSGVVKNVSFKNGAPELTITTAGGEFLANASLSQIVQVR
;
A
#
# COMPACT_ATOMS: atom_id res chain seq x y z
N MET A 1 -31.12 -30.55 22.20
CA MET A 1 -31.31 -29.47 21.21
C MET A 1 -30.31 -28.38 21.55
N ALA A 2 -29.22 -28.30 20.79
CA ALA A 2 -28.18 -27.32 20.98
C ALA A 2 -28.35 -26.25 19.89
N ILE A 3 -28.52 -25.00 20.30
CA ILE A 3 -28.63 -23.83 19.43
C ILE A 3 -27.23 -23.25 19.27
N SER A 4 -26.69 -23.26 18.05
CA SER A 4 -25.41 -22.61 17.70
C SER A 4 -25.62 -21.10 17.57
N PRO A 5 -24.71 -20.25 18.11
CA PRO A 5 -24.78 -18.82 17.92
C PRO A 5 -24.33 -18.44 16.50
N ILE A 6 -25.14 -17.63 15.82
CA ILE A 6 -24.80 -16.99 14.54
C ILE A 6 -23.81 -15.86 14.83
N SER A 7 -22.54 -16.04 14.46
CA SER A 7 -21.54 -14.97 14.41
C SER A 7 -21.84 -14.06 13.21
N GLY A 8 -22.47 -12.93 13.49
CA GLY A 8 -22.61 -11.84 12.53
C GLY A 8 -21.28 -11.10 12.38
N SER A 9 -20.47 -11.47 11.38
CA SER A 9 -19.34 -10.68 10.93
C SER A 9 -19.86 -9.51 10.08
N GLY A 10 -20.01 -8.35 10.69
CA GLY A 10 -20.35 -7.10 10.02
C GLY A 10 -19.16 -6.60 9.20
N GLY A 11 -19.09 -7.02 7.94
CA GLY A 11 -18.05 -6.57 7.01
C GLY A 11 -18.33 -5.17 6.48
N SER A 12 -17.65 -4.16 6.99
CA SER A 12 -17.57 -2.80 6.40
C SER A 12 -16.77 -2.74 5.08
N ALA A 13 -16.19 -3.85 4.63
CA ALA A 13 -15.36 -3.92 3.42
C ALA A 13 -16.16 -3.99 2.11
N GLY A 14 -17.47 -4.24 2.19
CA GLY A 14 -18.29 -4.50 0.98
C GLY A 14 -18.74 -3.26 0.21
N THR A 15 -18.67 -2.08 0.79
CA THR A 15 -19.22 -0.87 0.16
C THR A 15 -18.23 -0.20 -0.78
N SER A 16 -16.95 -0.17 -0.42
CA SER A 16 -15.90 0.43 -1.25
C SER A 16 -15.66 -0.36 -2.55
N GLN A 17 -15.65 -1.70 -2.48
CA GLN A 17 -15.51 -2.56 -3.67
C GLN A 17 -16.72 -2.50 -4.62
N ARG A 18 -17.91 -2.17 -4.12
CA ARG A 18 -19.10 -2.02 -4.96
C ARG A 18 -19.10 -0.71 -5.76
N ILE A 19 -18.50 0.35 -5.23
CA ILE A 19 -18.40 1.63 -5.92
C ILE A 19 -17.38 1.54 -7.06
N ASP A 20 -16.23 0.89 -6.84
CA ASP A 20 -15.22 0.63 -7.88
C ASP A 20 -15.74 -0.29 -8.99
N SER A 21 -16.59 -1.27 -8.65
CA SER A 21 -17.16 -2.20 -9.63
C SER A 21 -18.25 -1.61 -10.52
N LEU A 22 -18.83 -0.48 -10.12
CA LEU A 22 -19.84 0.24 -10.91
C LEU A 22 -19.24 1.19 -11.94
N GLY A 23 -17.89 1.36 -11.97
CA GLY A 23 -17.21 2.25 -12.92
C GLY A 23 -17.71 3.69 -12.88
N LEU A 24 -18.34 4.08 -11.77
CA LEU A 24 -18.82 5.43 -11.57
C LEU A 24 -17.64 6.30 -11.13
N ASP A 25 -17.02 6.89 -12.12
CA ASP A 25 -16.01 7.92 -11.91
C ASP A 25 -16.62 9.09 -11.13
N MET A 26 -15.86 9.69 -10.24
CA MET A 26 -16.27 10.85 -9.42
C MET A 26 -16.89 11.96 -10.28
N GLN A 27 -16.40 12.13 -11.50
CA GLN A 27 -16.97 13.06 -12.48
C GLN A 27 -18.39 12.70 -12.88
N SER A 28 -18.68 11.43 -13.07
CA SER A 28 -20.03 10.94 -13.41
C SER A 28 -21.01 11.16 -12.27
N LEU A 29 -20.58 10.93 -11.02
CA LEU A 29 -21.39 11.24 -9.83
C LEU A 29 -21.67 12.73 -9.66
N LEU A 30 -20.67 13.59 -9.85
CA LEU A 30 -20.84 15.05 -9.83
C LEU A 30 -21.77 15.52 -10.93
N GLN A 31 -21.70 14.93 -12.11
CA GLN A 31 -22.57 15.28 -13.23
C GLN A 31 -24.03 14.90 -12.97
N ILE A 32 -24.27 13.74 -12.35
CA ILE A 32 -25.61 13.31 -11.91
C ILE A 32 -26.17 14.30 -10.87
N ILE A 33 -25.35 14.71 -9.90
CA ILE A 33 -25.76 15.66 -8.85
C ILE A 33 -26.06 17.05 -9.44
N LEU A 34 -25.21 17.54 -10.35
CA LEU A 34 -25.46 18.81 -11.04
C LEU A 34 -26.73 18.77 -11.89
N THR A 35 -27.03 17.64 -12.54
CA THR A 35 -28.25 17.46 -13.31
C THR A 35 -29.48 17.42 -12.40
N GLN A 36 -29.38 16.78 -11.23
CA GLN A 36 -30.47 16.75 -10.26
C GLN A 36 -30.71 18.11 -9.61
N LEU A 37 -29.68 18.94 -9.36
CA LEU A 37 -29.79 20.29 -8.87
C LEU A 37 -30.52 21.21 -9.85
N THR A 38 -30.42 20.95 -11.14
CA THR A 38 -31.08 21.74 -12.18
C THR A 38 -32.59 21.43 -12.30
N TYR A 39 -33.02 20.24 -11.84
CA TYR A 39 -34.40 19.76 -11.92
C TYR A 39 -35.18 19.80 -10.60
N GLN A 40 -34.55 20.14 -9.47
CA GLN A 40 -35.20 20.15 -8.15
C GLN A 40 -35.84 21.47 -7.80
N ASP A 41 -37.03 21.38 -7.19
CA ASP A 41 -37.84 22.48 -6.64
C ASP A 41 -37.04 23.22 -5.53
N PRO A 42 -36.93 24.53 -5.55
CA PRO A 42 -36.09 25.33 -4.63
C PRO A 42 -36.50 25.29 -3.15
N LEU A 43 -37.53 24.53 -2.78
CA LEU A 43 -38.09 24.53 -1.41
C LEU A 43 -37.50 23.46 -0.47
N LYS A 44 -36.61 22.60 -0.90
CA LYS A 44 -35.93 21.59 -0.03
C LYS A 44 -34.41 21.43 -0.33
N PRO A 45 -33.58 22.43 -0.03
CA PRO A 45 -32.16 22.38 -0.35
C PRO A 45 -31.30 21.62 0.68
N VAL A 46 -31.86 21.15 1.81
CA VAL A 46 -31.06 20.76 2.98
C VAL A 46 -30.41 19.38 2.85
N ASP A 47 -31.04 18.41 2.20
CA ASP A 47 -30.53 17.02 2.11
C ASP A 47 -29.34 16.89 1.14
N ASN A 48 -29.25 17.79 0.17
CA ASN A 48 -28.18 17.75 -0.83
C ASN A 48 -26.83 18.25 -0.28
N PHE A 49 -26.82 19.20 0.66
CA PHE A 49 -25.59 19.72 1.26
C PHE A 49 -24.88 18.68 2.12
N GLU A 50 -25.62 17.88 2.85
CA GLU A 50 -25.05 16.82 3.70
C GLU A 50 -24.43 15.73 2.84
N PHE A 51 -25.10 15.34 1.77
CA PHE A 51 -24.57 14.37 0.82
C PHE A 51 -23.29 14.86 0.12
N VAL A 52 -23.26 16.13 -0.35
CA VAL A 52 -22.07 16.74 -0.96
C VAL A 52 -20.92 16.83 0.04
N SER A 53 -21.21 17.14 1.30
CA SER A 53 -20.20 17.17 2.36
C SER A 53 -19.59 15.78 2.61
N GLN A 54 -20.42 14.73 2.67
CA GLN A 54 -19.96 13.37 2.81
C GLN A 54 -19.12 12.93 1.59
N LEU A 55 -19.54 13.29 0.38
CA LEU A 55 -18.79 13.02 -0.84
C LEU A 55 -17.43 13.73 -0.84
N ALA A 56 -17.37 14.98 -0.39
CA ALA A 56 -16.10 15.70 -0.25
C ALA A 56 -15.13 15.02 0.75
N GLN A 57 -15.67 14.48 1.85
CA GLN A 57 -14.87 13.69 2.80
C GLN A 57 -14.34 12.39 2.17
N PHE A 58 -15.17 11.66 1.40
CA PHE A 58 -14.71 10.48 0.68
C PHE A 58 -13.63 10.80 -0.34
N THR A 59 -13.80 11.89 -1.09
CA THR A 59 -12.79 12.36 -2.06
C THR A 59 -11.47 12.68 -1.37
N SER A 60 -11.51 13.34 -0.23
CA SER A 60 -10.32 13.66 0.56
C SER A 60 -9.62 12.40 1.07
N LEU A 61 -10.38 11.41 1.53
CA LEU A 61 -9.83 10.11 1.96
C LEU A 61 -9.20 9.34 0.79
N GLU A 62 -9.84 9.34 -0.37
CA GLU A 62 -9.31 8.68 -1.57
C GLU A 62 -8.03 9.37 -2.06
N GLN A 63 -7.99 10.71 -2.08
CA GLN A 63 -6.77 11.46 -2.39
C GLN A 63 -5.65 11.15 -1.40
N SER A 64 -5.98 11.02 -0.11
CA SER A 64 -5.00 10.65 0.92
C SER A 64 -4.45 9.24 0.72
N ARG A 65 -5.31 8.27 0.34
CA ARG A 65 -4.89 6.91 -0.03
C ARG A 65 -3.94 6.93 -1.23
N GLN A 66 -4.34 7.61 -2.31
CA GLN A 66 -3.51 7.72 -3.52
C GLN A 66 -2.15 8.36 -3.21
N LEU A 67 -2.11 9.36 -2.31
CA LEU A 67 -0.85 9.96 -1.89
C LEU A 67 0.02 8.96 -1.12
N THR A 68 -0.57 8.17 -0.22
CA THR A 68 0.14 7.10 0.50
C THR A 68 0.71 6.07 -0.46
N ASP A 69 -0.08 5.59 -1.42
CA ASP A 69 0.37 4.63 -2.45
C ASP A 69 1.53 5.19 -3.29
N LYS A 70 1.50 6.49 -3.62
CA LYS A 70 2.60 7.16 -4.32
C LYS A 70 3.85 7.26 -3.46
N MET A 71 3.71 7.54 -2.17
CA MET A 71 4.82 7.56 -1.22
C MET A 71 5.46 6.17 -1.09
N ASP A 72 4.68 5.12 -0.99
CA ASP A 72 5.16 3.74 -0.92
C ASP A 72 5.93 3.35 -2.20
N GLN A 73 5.43 3.75 -3.37
CA GLN A 73 6.14 3.56 -4.64
C GLN A 73 7.50 4.29 -4.66
N LEU A 74 7.56 5.54 -4.18
CA LEU A 74 8.80 6.31 -4.10
C LEU A 74 9.81 5.66 -3.15
N LEU A 75 9.36 5.21 -1.97
CA LEU A 75 10.19 4.49 -1.01
C LEU A 75 10.72 3.19 -1.60
N GLY A 76 9.90 2.47 -2.36
CA GLY A 76 10.31 1.26 -3.08
C GLY A 76 11.42 1.53 -4.09
N VAL A 77 11.28 2.56 -4.92
CA VAL A 77 12.31 2.97 -5.90
C VAL A 77 13.61 3.40 -5.20
N GLN A 78 13.50 4.17 -4.12
CA GLN A 78 14.67 4.60 -3.35
C GLN A 78 15.39 3.42 -2.70
N SER A 79 14.65 2.49 -2.10
CA SER A 79 15.19 1.26 -1.52
C SER A 79 15.88 0.39 -2.59
N ALA A 80 15.28 0.27 -3.77
CA ALA A 80 15.87 -0.45 -4.91
C ALA A 80 17.22 0.17 -5.32
N THR A 81 17.28 1.49 -5.46
CA THR A 81 18.51 2.20 -5.85
C THR A 81 19.62 2.01 -4.80
N GLN A 82 19.30 2.12 -3.52
CA GLN A 82 20.26 1.89 -2.44
C GLN A 82 20.76 0.45 -2.46
N THR A 83 19.87 -0.52 -2.64
CA THR A 83 20.21 -1.95 -2.66
C THR A 83 21.09 -2.32 -3.83
N LEU A 84 20.86 -1.76 -5.02
CA LEU A 84 21.72 -1.96 -6.18
C LEU A 84 23.14 -1.43 -5.94
N GLY A 85 23.29 -0.35 -5.17
CA GLY A 85 24.58 0.18 -4.77
C GLY A 85 25.39 -0.74 -3.85
N LEU A 86 24.76 -1.76 -3.27
CA LEU A 86 25.42 -2.76 -2.42
C LEU A 86 25.99 -3.93 -3.21
N LEU A 87 25.65 -4.06 -4.48
CA LEU A 87 26.10 -5.17 -5.31
C LEU A 87 27.63 -5.22 -5.37
N GLY A 88 28.22 -6.37 -5.02
CA GLY A 88 29.68 -6.55 -4.94
C GLY A 88 30.33 -5.98 -3.68
N ARG A 89 29.58 -5.29 -2.81
CA ARG A 89 30.09 -4.79 -1.54
C ARG A 89 30.08 -5.87 -0.45
N SER A 90 31.04 -5.73 0.47
CA SER A 90 31.04 -6.52 1.70
C SER A 90 30.06 -5.89 2.69
N VAL A 91 29.21 -6.71 3.27
CA VAL A 91 28.19 -6.30 4.22
C VAL A 91 28.18 -7.21 5.44
N ASP A 92 27.80 -6.64 6.57
CA ASP A 92 27.50 -7.39 7.78
C ASP A 92 25.99 -7.39 7.97
N VAL A 93 25.42 -8.58 8.11
CA VAL A 93 23.97 -8.80 8.17
C VAL A 93 23.59 -9.42 9.49
N GLN A 94 22.56 -8.87 10.13
CA GLN A 94 21.96 -9.42 11.34
C GLN A 94 21.03 -10.59 10.97
N GLN A 95 21.37 -11.78 11.42
CA GLN A 95 20.53 -12.97 11.28
C GLN A 95 20.14 -13.50 12.67
N GLY A 96 18.99 -13.08 13.16
CA GLY A 96 18.62 -13.30 14.55
C GLY A 96 19.58 -12.58 15.50
N GLU A 97 20.28 -13.33 16.38
CA GLU A 97 21.30 -12.76 17.27
C GLU A 97 22.73 -12.81 16.69
N ALA A 98 22.92 -13.47 15.56
CA ALA A 98 24.21 -13.62 14.91
C ALA A 98 24.46 -12.52 13.88
N LEU A 99 25.71 -12.08 13.80
CA LEU A 99 26.21 -11.18 12.76
C LEU A 99 26.96 -12.02 11.71
N VAL A 100 26.52 -11.97 10.47
CA VAL A 100 27.11 -12.72 9.35
C VAL A 100 27.72 -11.74 8.37
N SER A 101 29.02 -11.88 8.10
CA SER A 101 29.73 -11.08 7.11
C SER A 101 29.78 -11.80 5.76
N GLY A 102 29.56 -11.07 4.68
CA GLY A 102 29.62 -11.63 3.33
C GLY A 102 29.60 -10.57 2.25
N VAL A 103 29.64 -11.02 1.01
CA VAL A 103 29.59 -10.15 -0.19
C VAL A 103 28.25 -10.28 -0.88
N VAL A 104 27.62 -9.15 -1.21
CA VAL A 104 26.38 -9.13 -1.97
C VAL A 104 26.63 -9.59 -3.40
N LYS A 105 26.07 -10.73 -3.79
CA LYS A 105 26.23 -11.30 -5.13
C LYS A 105 25.06 -11.07 -6.05
N ASN A 106 23.87 -10.96 -5.50
CA ASN A 106 22.67 -10.75 -6.29
C ASN A 106 21.66 -9.87 -5.53
N VAL A 107 20.90 -9.10 -6.29
CA VAL A 107 19.74 -8.34 -5.82
C VAL A 107 18.55 -8.81 -6.63
N SER A 108 17.53 -9.30 -5.97
CA SER A 108 16.25 -9.66 -6.57
C SER A 108 15.13 -8.80 -6.01
N PHE A 109 14.03 -8.72 -6.72
CA PHE A 109 12.86 -7.95 -6.29
C PHE A 109 11.67 -8.87 -6.15
N LYS A 110 11.07 -8.89 -4.97
CA LYS A 110 9.88 -9.66 -4.68
C LYS A 110 8.78 -8.72 -4.17
N ASN A 111 7.67 -8.70 -4.87
CA ASN A 111 6.54 -7.78 -4.56
C ASN A 111 6.97 -6.30 -4.41
N GLY A 112 7.94 -5.87 -5.22
CA GLY A 112 8.47 -4.50 -5.17
C GLY A 112 9.51 -4.23 -4.08
N ALA A 113 9.76 -5.17 -3.17
CA ALA A 113 10.80 -5.09 -2.15
C ALA A 113 12.10 -5.74 -2.64
N PRO A 114 13.28 -5.11 -2.43
CA PRO A 114 14.56 -5.71 -2.76
C PRO A 114 14.96 -6.78 -1.74
N GLU A 115 15.42 -7.92 -2.26
CA GLU A 115 16.01 -9.03 -1.50
C GLU A 115 17.45 -9.25 -1.97
N LEU A 116 18.34 -9.43 -1.03
CA LEU A 116 19.77 -9.62 -1.25
C LEU A 116 20.15 -11.08 -1.13
N THR A 117 21.02 -11.55 -2.00
CA THR A 117 21.74 -12.81 -1.82
C THR A 117 23.20 -12.50 -1.52
N ILE A 118 23.65 -12.96 -0.38
CA ILE A 118 24.98 -12.68 0.17
C ILE A 118 25.75 -14.00 0.24
N THR A 119 26.98 -13.97 -0.24
CA THR A 119 27.91 -15.10 -0.08
C THR A 119 28.80 -14.83 1.13
N THR A 120 28.72 -15.69 2.13
CA THR A 120 29.53 -15.58 3.34
C THR A 120 31.01 -15.98 3.06
N ALA A 121 31.90 -15.62 3.97
CA ALA A 121 33.31 -16.01 3.88
C ALA A 121 33.54 -17.54 3.85
N GLY A 122 32.58 -18.30 4.37
CA GLY A 122 32.56 -19.75 4.31
C GLY A 122 32.04 -20.35 2.99
N GLY A 123 31.62 -19.51 2.04
CA GLY A 123 31.05 -19.94 0.76
C GLY A 123 29.55 -20.29 0.81
N GLU A 124 28.90 -20.12 1.93
CA GLU A 124 27.47 -20.34 2.07
C GLU A 124 26.68 -19.16 1.47
N PHE A 125 25.50 -19.45 0.91
CA PHE A 125 24.60 -18.44 0.38
C PHE A 125 23.52 -18.10 1.41
N LEU A 126 23.51 -16.86 1.86
CA LEU A 126 22.40 -16.29 2.62
C LEU A 126 21.45 -15.63 1.62
N ALA A 127 20.34 -16.30 1.31
CA ALA A 127 19.31 -15.78 0.42
C ALA A 127 18.24 -14.99 1.19
N ASN A 128 17.54 -14.11 0.48
CA ASN A 128 16.39 -13.33 0.99
C ASN A 128 16.74 -12.41 2.18
N ALA A 129 17.96 -11.90 2.25
CA ALA A 129 18.31 -10.88 3.23
C ALA A 129 17.65 -9.53 2.83
N SER A 130 16.97 -8.88 3.75
CA SER A 130 16.38 -7.56 3.52
C SER A 130 17.40 -6.45 3.79
N LEU A 131 17.18 -5.28 3.19
CA LEU A 131 18.02 -4.10 3.43
C LEU A 131 18.07 -3.72 4.91
N SER A 132 16.97 -3.93 5.65
CA SER A 132 16.87 -3.65 7.09
C SER A 132 17.75 -4.54 7.98
N GLN A 133 18.21 -5.67 7.46
CA GLN A 133 19.11 -6.58 8.18
C GLN A 133 20.58 -6.20 8.03
N ILE A 134 20.90 -5.28 7.12
CA ILE A 134 22.27 -4.82 6.94
C ILE A 134 22.63 -3.86 8.05
N VAL A 135 23.67 -4.20 8.79
CA VAL A 135 24.17 -3.41 9.92
C VAL A 135 25.34 -2.51 9.47
N GLN A 136 26.18 -3.02 8.59
CA GLN A 136 27.38 -2.33 8.12
C GLN A 136 27.67 -2.66 6.65
N VAL A 137 28.21 -1.68 5.93
CA VAL A 137 28.70 -1.82 4.54
C VAL A 137 30.17 -1.41 4.52
N ARG A 138 30.99 -2.22 3.81
CA ARG A 138 32.45 -1.99 3.66
C ARG A 138 32.85 -1.96 2.20
#